data_4cc2a0c42ea9e6cefa64e478a2fadbdd
#
_entry.id   4cc2a0c42ea9e6cefa64e478a2fadbdd
#
_cell.length_a   1.000
_cell.length_b   1.000
_cell.length_c   1.000
_cell.angle_alpha   90.00
_cell.angle_beta   90.00
_cell.angle_gamma   90.00
#
_symmetry.space_group_name_H-M   'P 1'
#
loop_
_entity.id
_entity.type
_entity.pdbx_description
1 polymer ?
#
loop_
_entity_poly.entity_id
_entity_poly.type
_entity_poly.pdbx_seq_one_letter_code
_entity_poly.pdbx_strand_id
1 'polypeptide(L)'
;MDGPHLGVVLPNYGEAFDPGRLAGAAVAAEEAGLDSGWTTDHVLPPAGQAGVYGTIAEALVAVGFLAGCTRRLQLGVSALIVPQREPLLTLKQLVSLDVLSGGRLITAVAAGWMEEEFQTLGASFGDRGRRLDQWLELAGELLRQAPGRVVADGPVPVSDAWLAPAPTRPEGLELWVAGVSRHTLRRAARTGVWHPVALPLRELRSMAAAFRAEAPEGRVVLRLAVTVQDRLEEETADERGRHMVAGPARWVAEQLNDYLEAGADGFVVDLDHDRPGLEERIAGFAAEVGPQLLARRPAGT
;
A
#
# COMPACT_ATOMS: atom_id res chain seq x y z
N MET A 1 -15.97 -6.46 -10.16
CA MET A 1 -15.82 -5.07 -10.67
C MET A 1 -14.90 -5.15 -11.87
N ASP A 2 -15.37 -4.65 -13.04
CA ASP A 2 -14.67 -4.81 -14.31
C ASP A 2 -13.63 -3.70 -14.58
N GLY A 3 -13.43 -2.77 -13.65
CA GLY A 3 -12.50 -1.65 -13.76
C GLY A 3 -11.16 -1.86 -13.04
N PRO A 4 -10.20 -0.93 -13.20
CA PRO A 4 -8.95 -0.94 -12.45
C PRO A 4 -9.22 -0.74 -10.96
N HIS A 5 -8.33 -1.27 -10.09
CA HIS A 5 -8.39 -0.99 -8.66
C HIS A 5 -8.04 0.48 -8.40
N LEU A 6 -8.89 1.21 -7.68
CA LEU A 6 -8.69 2.63 -7.34
C LEU A 6 -8.66 2.82 -5.83
N GLY A 7 -7.49 3.11 -5.30
CA GLY A 7 -7.29 3.48 -3.92
C GLY A 7 -6.79 4.91 -3.77
N VAL A 8 -6.85 5.44 -2.56
CA VAL A 8 -6.34 6.78 -2.22
C VAL A 8 -5.45 6.76 -0.99
N VAL A 9 -4.40 7.58 -0.99
CA VAL A 9 -3.56 7.82 0.20
C VAL A 9 -4.33 8.70 1.17
N LEU A 10 -4.41 8.25 2.42
CA LEU A 10 -5.09 8.94 3.50
C LEU A 10 -4.12 9.78 4.34
N PRO A 11 -4.56 10.88 4.95
CA PRO A 11 -3.70 11.84 5.62
C PRO A 11 -3.31 11.39 7.05
N ASN A 12 -2.67 10.21 7.19
CA ASN A 12 -2.15 9.77 8.49
C ASN A 12 -0.82 10.41 8.86
N TYR A 13 -0.28 11.28 8.01
CA TYR A 13 0.95 12.03 8.22
C TYR A 13 0.91 13.39 7.51
N GLY A 14 1.89 14.26 7.83
CA GLY A 14 2.04 15.60 7.28
C GLY A 14 1.72 16.69 8.31
N GLU A 15 2.01 17.94 7.98
CA GLU A 15 1.78 19.10 8.89
C GLU A 15 0.32 19.27 9.24
N ALA A 16 -0.57 18.93 8.33
CA ALA A 16 -2.02 19.05 8.49
C ALA A 16 -2.67 17.78 9.08
N PHE A 17 -1.90 16.86 9.68
CA PHE A 17 -2.47 15.67 10.32
C PHE A 17 -3.47 16.06 11.42
N ASP A 18 -4.66 15.51 11.31
CA ASP A 18 -5.75 15.61 12.28
C ASP A 18 -6.62 14.34 12.21
N PRO A 19 -7.01 13.75 13.35
CA PRO A 19 -7.82 12.50 13.34
C PRO A 19 -9.18 12.66 12.65
N GLY A 20 -9.81 13.85 12.73
CA GLY A 20 -11.08 14.12 12.03
C GLY A 20 -10.90 14.16 10.52
N ARG A 21 -9.84 14.79 10.03
CA ARG A 21 -9.49 14.78 8.60
C ARG A 21 -9.14 13.38 8.10
N LEU A 22 -8.42 12.59 8.91
CA LEU A 22 -8.11 11.21 8.57
C LEU A 22 -9.39 10.37 8.40
N ALA A 23 -10.34 10.49 9.34
CA ALA A 23 -11.62 9.82 9.27
C ALA A 23 -12.49 10.35 8.11
N GLY A 24 -12.57 11.69 7.94
CA GLY A 24 -13.34 12.34 6.86
C GLY A 24 -12.89 11.91 5.47
N ALA A 25 -11.56 11.88 5.22
CA ALA A 25 -11.02 11.41 3.96
C ALA A 25 -11.34 9.94 3.66
N ALA A 26 -11.32 9.06 4.68
CA ALA A 26 -11.68 7.66 4.50
C ALA A 26 -13.18 7.48 4.20
N VAL A 27 -14.05 8.24 4.87
CA VAL A 27 -15.49 8.26 4.59
C VAL A 27 -15.77 8.80 3.19
N ALA A 28 -15.12 9.91 2.80
CA ALA A 28 -15.25 10.47 1.46
C ALA A 28 -14.80 9.48 0.36
N ALA A 29 -13.71 8.74 0.59
CA ALA A 29 -13.27 7.68 -0.32
C ALA A 29 -14.30 6.55 -0.45
N GLU A 30 -14.91 6.13 0.67
CA GLU A 30 -15.97 5.13 0.68
C GLU A 30 -17.24 5.62 -0.04
N GLU A 31 -17.65 6.87 0.18
CA GLU A 31 -18.83 7.49 -0.45
C GLU A 31 -18.61 7.72 -1.95
N ALA A 32 -17.40 8.10 -2.34
CA ALA A 32 -17.01 8.25 -3.73
C ALA A 32 -16.86 6.92 -4.49
N GLY A 33 -16.97 5.78 -3.80
CA GLY A 33 -16.92 4.44 -4.39
C GLY A 33 -15.50 3.99 -4.75
N LEU A 34 -14.47 4.56 -4.14
CA LEU A 34 -13.10 4.05 -4.27
C LEU A 34 -12.97 2.69 -3.58
N ASP A 35 -12.06 1.84 -4.09
CA ASP A 35 -11.87 0.48 -3.59
C ASP A 35 -11.14 0.47 -2.24
N SER A 36 -10.18 1.37 -2.02
CA SER A 36 -9.31 1.31 -0.83
C SER A 36 -8.73 2.64 -0.37
N GLY A 37 -8.50 2.76 0.94
CA GLY A 37 -7.81 3.85 1.60
C GLY A 37 -6.49 3.38 2.24
N TRP A 38 -5.41 4.16 2.12
CA TRP A 38 -4.06 3.71 2.43
C TRP A 38 -3.33 4.65 3.38
N THR A 39 -2.79 4.11 4.46
CA THR A 39 -1.88 4.80 5.37
C THR A 39 -0.42 4.60 4.96
N THR A 40 0.45 5.51 5.41
CA THR A 40 1.92 5.42 5.23
C THR A 40 2.56 5.02 6.55
N ASP A 41 3.62 4.21 6.48
CA ASP A 41 4.33 3.69 7.64
C ASP A 41 5.70 4.35 7.81
N HIS A 42 5.86 5.02 8.94
CA HIS A 42 7.11 5.36 9.60
C HIS A 42 6.83 5.36 11.12
N VAL A 43 7.79 4.91 11.92
CA VAL A 43 7.63 4.81 13.37
C VAL A 43 8.30 5.99 14.07
N LEU A 44 9.59 6.19 13.81
CA LEU A 44 10.40 7.30 14.36
C LEU A 44 11.36 7.81 13.28
N PRO A 45 10.85 8.58 12.29
CA PRO A 45 11.69 9.15 11.25
C PRO A 45 12.72 10.13 11.86
N PRO A 46 13.91 10.26 11.27
CA PRO A 46 14.92 11.19 11.76
C PRO A 46 14.44 12.65 11.68
N ALA A 47 14.94 13.49 12.57
CA ALA A 47 14.55 14.91 12.65
C ALA A 47 14.69 15.68 11.32
N GLY A 48 15.66 15.31 10.47
CA GLY A 48 15.80 15.87 9.12
C GLY A 48 14.63 15.59 8.17
N GLN A 49 13.76 14.63 8.51
CA GLN A 49 12.54 14.29 7.77
C GLN A 49 11.28 14.88 8.40
N ALA A 50 11.41 15.74 9.43
CA ALA A 50 10.26 16.29 10.17
C ALA A 50 9.31 17.12 9.29
N GLY A 51 9.81 17.83 8.27
CA GLY A 51 8.96 18.54 7.32
C GLY A 51 8.02 17.65 6.51
N VAL A 52 8.30 16.34 6.47
CA VAL A 52 7.47 15.38 5.73
C VAL A 52 6.71 14.44 6.68
N TYR A 53 7.42 13.85 7.66
CA TYR A 53 6.90 12.80 8.54
C TYR A 53 6.85 13.22 10.01
N GLY A 54 7.06 14.49 10.32
CA GLY A 54 7.18 14.96 11.71
C GLY A 54 5.93 14.71 12.55
N THR A 55 4.76 14.79 11.94
CA THR A 55 3.51 14.34 12.54
C THR A 55 3.00 13.15 11.75
N ILE A 56 3.09 11.95 12.32
CA ILE A 56 2.59 10.71 11.71
C ILE A 56 1.94 9.82 12.75
N ALA A 57 0.72 9.37 12.49
CA ALA A 57 0.11 8.30 13.27
C ALA A 57 0.68 6.95 12.84
N GLU A 58 0.95 6.08 13.81
CA GLU A 58 1.42 4.72 13.54
C GLU A 58 0.42 3.99 12.61
N ALA A 59 0.94 3.38 11.56
CA ALA A 59 0.13 2.94 10.42
C ALA A 59 -0.95 1.91 10.79
N LEU A 60 -0.63 0.89 11.62
CA LEU A 60 -1.60 -0.14 12.00
C LEU A 60 -2.63 0.39 13.00
N VAL A 61 -2.24 1.31 13.88
CA VAL A 61 -3.17 2.00 14.79
C VAL A 61 -4.15 2.86 13.98
N ALA A 62 -3.66 3.60 12.98
CA ALA A 62 -4.49 4.38 12.09
C ALA A 62 -5.47 3.50 11.30
N VAL A 63 -5.02 2.37 10.74
CA VAL A 63 -5.91 1.39 10.06
C VAL A 63 -6.99 0.87 11.02
N GLY A 64 -6.64 0.55 12.27
CA GLY A 64 -7.62 0.12 13.28
C GLY A 64 -8.68 1.19 13.57
N PHE A 65 -8.27 2.45 13.70
CA PHE A 65 -9.19 3.59 13.83
C PHE A 65 -10.13 3.72 12.63
N LEU A 66 -9.58 3.66 11.41
CA LEU A 66 -10.34 3.75 10.15
C LEU A 66 -11.30 2.59 9.94
N ALA A 67 -10.95 1.39 10.41
CA ALA A 67 -11.84 0.23 10.36
C ALA A 67 -13.14 0.45 11.14
N GLY A 68 -13.09 1.24 12.21
CA GLY A 68 -14.26 1.68 12.98
C GLY A 68 -15.07 2.79 12.29
N CYS A 69 -14.44 3.61 11.44
CA CYS A 69 -15.07 4.74 10.76
C CYS A 69 -15.74 4.37 9.43
N THR A 70 -15.32 3.27 8.79
CA THR A 70 -15.77 2.83 7.45
C THR A 70 -16.49 1.48 7.53
N ARG A 71 -17.21 1.06 6.45
CA ARG A 71 -17.96 -0.18 6.39
C ARG A 71 -17.59 -1.06 5.20
N ARG A 72 -17.23 -0.49 4.07
CA ARG A 72 -16.96 -1.17 2.79
C ARG A 72 -15.55 -0.95 2.27
N LEU A 73 -14.99 0.25 2.53
CA LEU A 73 -13.66 0.63 2.05
C LEU A 73 -12.61 -0.39 2.53
N GLN A 74 -11.86 -0.95 1.61
CA GLN A 74 -10.65 -1.71 1.97
C GLN A 74 -9.62 -0.76 2.58
N LEU A 75 -8.90 -1.22 3.57
CA LEU A 75 -7.95 -0.40 4.33
C LEU A 75 -6.56 -1.00 4.23
N GLY A 76 -5.59 -0.19 3.84
CA GLY A 76 -4.25 -0.65 3.56
C GLY A 76 -3.14 0.16 4.22
N VAL A 77 -1.95 -0.45 4.25
CA VAL A 77 -0.69 0.23 4.56
C VAL A 77 0.21 0.19 3.33
N SER A 78 0.64 1.34 2.83
CA SER A 78 1.52 1.47 1.66
C SER A 78 2.80 2.27 2.01
N ALA A 79 3.86 1.58 2.43
CA ALA A 79 3.97 0.17 2.71
C ALA A 79 4.44 -0.05 4.15
N LEU A 80 3.98 -1.14 4.78
CA LEU A 80 4.43 -1.54 6.11
C LEU A 80 5.90 -2.02 6.07
N ILE A 81 6.75 -1.38 6.85
CA ILE A 81 8.19 -1.70 6.91
C ILE A 81 8.40 -2.82 7.94
N VAL A 82 8.13 -4.05 7.51
CA VAL A 82 8.16 -5.23 8.38
C VAL A 82 9.50 -5.46 9.09
N PRO A 83 10.67 -5.26 8.45
CA PRO A 83 11.95 -5.55 9.13
C PRO A 83 12.29 -4.62 10.30
N GLN A 84 11.56 -3.53 10.50
CA GLN A 84 11.70 -2.65 11.68
C GLN A 84 10.89 -3.13 12.89
N ARG A 85 10.06 -4.17 12.71
CA ARG A 85 9.04 -4.59 13.68
C ARG A 85 9.36 -5.96 14.27
N GLU A 86 8.75 -6.25 15.42
CA GLU A 86 8.77 -7.59 15.99
C GLU A 86 7.88 -8.51 15.12
N PRO A 87 8.41 -9.64 14.59
CA PRO A 87 7.75 -10.41 13.54
C PRO A 87 6.43 -11.07 13.97
N LEU A 88 6.36 -11.66 15.16
CA LEU A 88 5.16 -12.35 15.64
C LEU A 88 4.06 -11.37 16.05
N LEU A 89 4.45 -10.26 16.71
CA LEU A 89 3.51 -9.20 17.07
C LEU A 89 2.91 -8.58 15.81
N THR A 90 3.74 -8.31 14.81
CA THR A 90 3.27 -7.76 13.54
C THR A 90 2.26 -8.69 12.85
N LEU A 91 2.55 -9.99 12.79
CA LEU A 91 1.60 -10.97 12.24
C LEU A 91 0.29 -10.98 13.04
N LYS A 92 0.36 -10.96 14.37
CA LYS A 92 -0.82 -10.92 15.24
C LYS A 92 -1.64 -9.65 15.06
N GLN A 93 -1.01 -8.49 14.89
CA GLN A 93 -1.68 -7.22 14.61
C GLN A 93 -2.43 -7.27 13.29
N LEU A 94 -1.80 -7.78 12.21
CA LEU A 94 -2.43 -7.89 10.90
C LEU A 94 -3.63 -8.85 10.91
N VAL A 95 -3.51 -10.02 11.52
CA VAL A 95 -4.66 -10.94 11.66
C VAL A 95 -5.80 -10.31 12.48
N SER A 96 -5.46 -9.59 13.55
CA SER A 96 -6.46 -8.90 14.37
C SER A 96 -7.18 -7.81 13.58
N LEU A 97 -6.44 -7.00 12.82
CA LEU A 97 -7.00 -5.95 11.96
C LEU A 97 -7.86 -6.52 10.85
N ASP A 98 -7.46 -7.63 10.24
CA ASP A 98 -8.25 -8.32 9.21
C ASP A 98 -9.62 -8.72 9.78
N VAL A 99 -9.64 -9.37 10.93
CA VAL A 99 -10.91 -9.79 11.58
C VAL A 99 -11.72 -8.59 12.06
N LEU A 100 -11.12 -7.60 12.71
CA LEU A 100 -11.82 -6.41 13.21
C LEU A 100 -12.37 -5.54 12.08
N SER A 101 -11.73 -5.52 10.93
CA SER A 101 -12.24 -4.83 9.75
C SER A 101 -13.28 -5.63 8.96
N GLY A 102 -13.53 -6.90 9.31
CA GLY A 102 -14.40 -7.80 8.56
C GLY A 102 -13.81 -8.23 7.21
N GLY A 103 -12.51 -8.47 7.14
CA GLY A 103 -11.80 -8.93 5.94
C GLY A 103 -11.44 -7.83 4.94
N ARG A 104 -11.47 -6.57 5.37
CA ARG A 104 -11.16 -5.40 4.51
C ARG A 104 -9.68 -4.99 4.53
N LEU A 105 -8.83 -5.69 5.30
CA LEU A 105 -7.41 -5.37 5.37
C LEU A 105 -6.67 -5.77 4.10
N ILE A 106 -5.83 -4.86 3.59
CA ILE A 106 -4.78 -5.11 2.60
C ILE A 106 -3.46 -4.60 3.18
N THR A 107 -2.37 -5.33 3.01
CA THR A 107 -1.06 -4.86 3.51
C THR A 107 0.00 -4.94 2.43
N ALA A 108 0.46 -3.81 1.94
CA ALA A 108 1.67 -3.77 1.14
C ALA A 108 2.89 -3.77 2.09
N VAL A 109 3.72 -4.80 2.00
CA VAL A 109 4.92 -4.96 2.83
C VAL A 109 6.17 -4.53 2.08
N ALA A 110 7.13 -3.91 2.76
CA ALA A 110 8.38 -3.44 2.19
C ALA A 110 9.59 -3.74 3.08
N ALA A 111 10.77 -3.74 2.47
CA ALA A 111 12.04 -3.86 3.21
C ALA A 111 12.44 -2.57 3.94
N GLY A 112 11.92 -1.40 3.51
CA GLY A 112 12.31 -0.10 4.05
C GLY A 112 13.54 0.51 3.34
N TRP A 113 13.69 1.84 3.49
CA TRP A 113 14.73 2.61 2.81
C TRP A 113 15.51 3.57 3.71
N MET A 114 14.98 3.93 4.87
CA MET A 114 15.51 4.96 5.76
C MET A 114 16.39 4.33 6.85
N GLU A 115 17.71 4.30 6.61
CA GLU A 115 18.66 3.61 7.48
C GLU A 115 18.69 4.16 8.92
N GLU A 116 18.59 5.48 9.07
CA GLU A 116 18.60 6.14 10.38
C GLU A 116 17.41 5.74 11.25
N GLU A 117 16.25 5.49 10.64
CA GLU A 117 15.09 4.99 11.37
C GLU A 117 15.32 3.56 11.87
N PHE A 118 15.93 2.70 11.03
CA PHE A 118 16.34 1.36 11.47
C PHE A 118 17.29 1.40 12.67
N GLN A 119 18.29 2.28 12.62
CA GLN A 119 19.24 2.46 13.72
C GLN A 119 18.53 2.91 15.00
N THR A 120 17.63 3.87 14.91
CA THR A 120 16.83 4.38 16.05
C THR A 120 15.98 3.28 16.68
N LEU A 121 15.40 2.39 15.87
CA LEU A 121 14.58 1.27 16.31
C LEU A 121 15.38 0.03 16.71
N GLY A 122 16.71 0.08 16.67
CA GLY A 122 17.58 -1.06 16.98
C GLY A 122 17.48 -2.21 15.97
N ALA A 123 16.99 -1.91 14.76
CA ALA A 123 16.85 -2.92 13.70
C ALA A 123 18.01 -2.84 12.71
N SER A 124 18.43 -3.99 12.16
CA SER A 124 19.50 -4.05 11.17
C SER A 124 19.00 -3.62 9.77
N PHE A 125 19.65 -2.60 9.20
CA PHE A 125 19.36 -2.13 7.85
C PHE A 125 19.98 -3.03 6.77
N GLY A 126 21.18 -3.54 7.01
CA GLY A 126 21.94 -4.30 6.01
C GLY A 126 21.28 -5.61 5.57
N ASP A 127 20.51 -6.25 6.45
CA ASP A 127 19.84 -7.51 6.18
C ASP A 127 18.31 -7.40 6.04
N ARG A 128 17.77 -6.18 5.96
CA ARG A 128 16.33 -5.91 5.90
C ARG A 128 15.59 -6.72 4.82
N GLY A 129 16.21 -6.93 3.66
CA GLY A 129 15.63 -7.75 2.60
C GLY A 129 15.47 -9.21 3.01
N ARG A 130 16.50 -9.81 3.63
CA ARG A 130 16.46 -11.18 4.17
C ARG A 130 15.42 -11.30 5.29
N ARG A 131 15.33 -10.33 6.19
CA ARG A 131 14.33 -10.30 7.26
C ARG A 131 12.90 -10.25 6.70
N LEU A 132 12.66 -9.50 5.63
CA LEU A 132 11.36 -9.51 4.95
C LEU A 132 11.05 -10.89 4.34
N ASP A 133 12.03 -11.55 3.69
CA ASP A 133 11.84 -12.90 3.16
C ASP A 133 11.47 -13.89 4.27
N GLN A 134 12.21 -13.88 5.38
CA GLN A 134 11.97 -14.71 6.54
C GLN A 134 10.59 -14.47 7.17
N TRP A 135 10.16 -13.21 7.23
CA TRP A 135 8.83 -12.89 7.75
C TRP A 135 7.71 -13.38 6.84
N LEU A 136 7.84 -13.23 5.52
CA LEU A 136 6.86 -13.75 4.56
C LEU A 136 6.71 -15.28 4.66
N GLU A 137 7.81 -15.99 4.86
CA GLU A 137 7.82 -17.43 5.07
C GLU A 137 7.14 -17.82 6.38
N LEU A 138 7.55 -17.19 7.48
CA LEU A 138 6.97 -17.39 8.81
C LEU A 138 5.46 -17.11 8.84
N ALA A 139 5.03 -15.98 8.27
CA ALA A 139 3.62 -15.61 8.17
C ALA A 139 2.82 -16.67 7.42
N GLY A 140 3.30 -17.10 6.26
CA GLY A 140 2.64 -18.15 5.48
C GLY A 140 2.59 -19.49 6.21
N GLU A 141 3.63 -19.86 6.97
CA GLU A 141 3.65 -21.09 7.76
C GLU A 141 2.66 -21.05 8.92
N LEU A 142 2.67 -19.99 9.72
CA LEU A 142 1.78 -19.86 10.88
C LEU A 142 0.31 -19.69 10.50
N LEU A 143 0.03 -18.93 9.43
CA LEU A 143 -1.34 -18.71 8.98
C LEU A 143 -2.00 -19.99 8.43
N ARG A 144 -1.26 -20.90 7.84
CA ARG A 144 -1.79 -22.22 7.42
C ARG A 144 -2.18 -23.12 8.61
N GLN A 145 -1.62 -22.89 9.78
CA GLN A 145 -1.91 -23.63 11.00
C GLN A 145 -3.02 -22.97 11.84
N ALA A 146 -3.33 -21.70 11.60
CA ALA A 146 -4.35 -20.94 12.33
C ALA A 146 -5.78 -21.31 11.87
N PRO A 147 -6.81 -21.29 12.77
CA PRO A 147 -6.68 -21.06 14.20
C PRO A 147 -6.24 -22.34 14.91
N GLY A 148 -5.31 -22.24 15.86
CA GLY A 148 -4.91 -23.41 16.64
C GLY A 148 -3.49 -23.32 17.15
N ARG A 149 -2.98 -24.51 17.52
CA ARG A 149 -1.58 -24.68 17.90
C ARG A 149 -0.70 -24.47 16.68
N VAL A 150 0.31 -23.62 16.84
CA VAL A 150 1.27 -23.30 15.78
C VAL A 150 2.69 -23.60 16.21
N VAL A 151 3.48 -24.07 15.26
CA VAL A 151 4.92 -24.30 15.39
C VAL A 151 5.63 -23.79 14.14
N ALA A 152 6.83 -23.27 14.29
CA ALA A 152 7.71 -22.90 13.19
C ALA A 152 9.17 -23.09 13.57
N ASP A 153 9.94 -23.61 12.66
CA ASP A 153 11.39 -23.67 12.74
C ASP A 153 12.01 -22.48 11.98
N GLY A 154 13.23 -22.08 12.34
CA GLY A 154 13.94 -21.05 11.63
C GLY A 154 14.40 -19.86 12.48
N PRO A 155 14.64 -18.68 11.87
CA PRO A 155 15.21 -17.52 12.56
C PRO A 155 14.32 -16.93 13.67
N VAL A 156 13.01 -17.18 13.61
CA VAL A 156 12.03 -16.85 14.66
C VAL A 156 11.29 -18.13 15.01
N PRO A 157 11.87 -18.95 15.90
CA PRO A 157 11.30 -20.25 16.24
C PRO A 157 10.04 -20.10 17.10
N VAL A 158 9.02 -20.91 16.79
CA VAL A 158 7.79 -21.04 17.58
C VAL A 158 7.63 -22.51 17.94
N SER A 159 7.89 -22.86 19.19
CA SER A 159 7.91 -24.25 19.64
C SER A 159 6.52 -24.78 20.04
N ASP A 160 5.71 -23.94 20.65
CA ASP A 160 4.36 -24.29 21.13
C ASP A 160 3.59 -22.99 21.45
N ALA A 161 2.79 -22.53 20.48
CA ALA A 161 1.98 -21.33 20.67
C ALA A 161 0.56 -21.53 20.15
N TRP A 162 -0.33 -20.63 20.50
CA TRP A 162 -1.71 -20.61 20.00
C TRP A 162 -1.96 -19.36 19.18
N LEU A 163 -2.21 -19.52 17.90
CA LEU A 163 -2.57 -18.42 17.00
C LEU A 163 -4.07 -18.46 16.70
N ALA A 164 -4.79 -17.46 17.17
CA ALA A 164 -6.20 -17.19 16.90
C ALA A 164 -6.47 -15.69 17.09
N PRO A 165 -7.44 -15.08 16.37
CA PRO A 165 -8.27 -15.72 15.34
C PRO A 165 -7.46 -16.13 14.09
N ALA A 166 -8.09 -16.82 13.15
CA ALA A 166 -7.59 -16.99 11.79
C ALA A 166 -7.93 -15.77 10.94
N PRO A 167 -7.25 -15.51 9.82
CA PRO A 167 -7.70 -14.56 8.81
C PRO A 167 -9.12 -14.86 8.34
N THR A 168 -9.84 -13.83 7.90
CA THR A 168 -11.22 -13.97 7.40
C THR A 168 -11.29 -14.71 6.06
N ARG A 169 -10.22 -14.61 5.26
CA ARG A 169 -10.11 -15.30 3.97
C ARG A 169 -9.39 -16.64 4.16
N PRO A 170 -9.87 -17.73 3.52
CA PRO A 170 -9.20 -19.04 3.57
C PRO A 170 -7.76 -19.02 3.03
N GLU A 171 -7.49 -18.13 2.07
CA GLU A 171 -6.16 -17.96 1.45
C GLU A 171 -5.17 -17.23 2.40
N GLY A 172 -5.65 -16.68 3.51
CA GLY A 172 -4.86 -15.92 4.47
C GLY A 172 -5.02 -14.40 4.31
N LEU A 173 -3.99 -13.65 4.73
CA LEU A 173 -3.96 -12.19 4.61
C LEU A 173 -3.68 -11.77 3.16
N GLU A 174 -4.33 -10.71 2.69
CA GLU A 174 -3.99 -10.09 1.42
C GLU A 174 -2.71 -9.27 1.57
N LEU A 175 -1.59 -9.86 1.14
CA LEU A 175 -0.28 -9.24 1.21
C LEU A 175 0.19 -8.83 -0.19
N TRP A 176 0.52 -7.55 -0.37
CA TRP A 176 1.18 -7.01 -1.55
C TRP A 176 2.66 -6.77 -1.24
N VAL A 177 3.51 -6.72 -2.24
CA VAL A 177 4.94 -6.42 -2.02
C VAL A 177 5.31 -5.12 -2.71
N ALA A 178 5.79 -4.16 -1.90
CA ALA A 178 6.15 -2.83 -2.40
C ALA A 178 7.65 -2.68 -2.68
N GLY A 179 7.96 -1.86 -3.69
CA GLY A 179 9.30 -1.49 -4.10
C GLY A 179 9.57 -1.73 -5.59
N VAL A 180 10.79 -1.36 -6.04
CA VAL A 180 11.15 -1.32 -7.47
C VAL A 180 12.43 -2.12 -7.79
N SER A 181 12.83 -3.07 -6.95
CA SER A 181 14.02 -3.90 -7.18
C SER A 181 13.66 -5.28 -7.76
N ARG A 182 14.64 -5.97 -8.37
CA ARG A 182 14.47 -7.37 -8.80
C ARG A 182 14.09 -8.30 -7.66
N HIS A 183 14.62 -8.05 -6.46
CA HIS A 183 14.23 -8.82 -5.27
C HIS A 183 12.78 -8.59 -4.89
N THR A 184 12.26 -7.37 -5.08
CA THR A 184 10.85 -7.06 -4.88
C THR A 184 9.96 -7.85 -5.83
N LEU A 185 10.30 -7.92 -7.13
CA LEU A 185 9.50 -8.68 -8.11
C LEU A 185 9.39 -10.16 -7.75
N ARG A 186 10.50 -10.80 -7.34
CA ARG A 186 10.48 -12.20 -6.88
C ARG A 186 9.60 -12.43 -5.64
N ARG A 187 9.60 -11.48 -4.69
CA ARG A 187 8.71 -11.54 -3.51
C ARG A 187 7.25 -11.37 -3.93
N ALA A 188 6.99 -10.38 -4.78
CA ALA A 188 5.66 -10.10 -5.30
C ALA A 188 5.08 -11.28 -6.09
N ALA A 189 5.90 -12.02 -6.81
CA ALA A 189 5.47 -13.23 -7.52
C ALA A 189 4.95 -14.31 -6.54
N ARG A 190 5.44 -14.35 -5.30
CA ARG A 190 4.96 -15.29 -4.27
C ARG A 190 3.63 -14.88 -3.65
N THR A 191 3.33 -13.58 -3.61
CA THR A 191 2.08 -13.03 -3.05
C THR A 191 1.04 -12.70 -4.12
N GLY A 192 1.44 -12.68 -5.38
CA GLY A 192 0.57 -12.38 -6.51
C GLY A 192 0.33 -10.89 -6.77
N VAL A 193 0.83 -9.96 -5.94
CA VAL A 193 0.62 -8.52 -6.15
C VAL A 193 1.91 -7.73 -5.96
N TRP A 194 2.30 -7.01 -7.01
CA TRP A 194 3.38 -6.04 -6.97
C TRP A 194 2.85 -4.62 -6.81
N HIS A 195 3.40 -3.87 -5.83
CA HIS A 195 3.00 -2.51 -5.49
C HIS A 195 4.16 -1.53 -5.64
N PRO A 196 4.49 -1.08 -6.88
CA PRO A 196 5.50 -0.06 -7.10
C PRO A 196 5.03 1.33 -6.63
N VAL A 197 6.00 2.21 -6.33
CA VAL A 197 5.73 3.59 -5.91
C VAL A 197 6.44 4.55 -6.84
N ALA A 198 5.71 5.54 -7.36
CA ALA A 198 6.21 6.65 -8.17
C ALA A 198 7.10 6.22 -9.35
N LEU A 199 6.74 5.13 -10.01
CA LEU A 199 7.52 4.56 -11.10
C LEU A 199 7.12 5.22 -12.43
N PRO A 200 8.06 5.79 -13.21
CA PRO A 200 7.78 6.34 -14.53
C PRO A 200 7.23 5.27 -15.49
N LEU A 201 6.36 5.68 -16.42
CA LEU A 201 5.67 4.80 -17.37
C LEU A 201 6.61 3.84 -18.11
N ARG A 202 7.75 4.36 -18.62
CA ARG A 202 8.74 3.54 -19.34
C ARG A 202 9.31 2.42 -18.48
N GLU A 203 9.60 2.72 -17.21
CA GLU A 203 10.14 1.74 -16.27
C GLU A 203 9.09 0.74 -15.86
N LEU A 204 7.85 1.20 -15.60
CA LEU A 204 6.73 0.32 -15.27
C LEU A 204 6.57 -0.76 -16.34
N ARG A 205 6.52 -0.39 -17.64
CA ARG A 205 6.32 -1.33 -18.75
C ARG A 205 7.32 -2.49 -18.73
N SER A 206 8.60 -2.18 -18.55
CA SER A 206 9.65 -3.20 -18.53
C SER A 206 9.59 -4.07 -17.27
N MET A 207 9.33 -3.48 -16.11
CA MET A 207 9.27 -4.21 -14.84
C MET A 207 7.99 -5.04 -14.70
N ALA A 208 6.84 -4.55 -15.20
CA ALA A 208 5.59 -5.30 -15.23
C ALA A 208 5.71 -6.54 -16.12
N ALA A 209 6.36 -6.42 -17.28
CA ALA A 209 6.65 -7.58 -18.12
C ALA A 209 7.54 -8.61 -17.41
N ALA A 210 8.60 -8.15 -16.71
CA ALA A 210 9.46 -9.03 -15.93
C ALA A 210 8.71 -9.71 -14.76
N PHE A 211 7.83 -8.98 -14.07
CA PHE A 211 6.99 -9.51 -13.01
C PHE A 211 6.04 -10.60 -13.52
N ARG A 212 5.34 -10.33 -14.62
CA ARG A 212 4.39 -11.28 -15.20
C ARG A 212 5.04 -12.51 -15.82
N ALA A 213 6.31 -12.44 -16.19
CA ALA A 213 7.07 -13.63 -16.59
C ALA A 213 7.23 -14.63 -15.43
N GLU A 214 7.29 -14.16 -14.17
CA GLU A 214 7.34 -15.00 -12.97
C GLU A 214 5.95 -15.29 -12.36
N ALA A 215 4.98 -14.39 -12.56
CA ALA A 215 3.61 -14.48 -12.04
C ALA A 215 2.60 -14.03 -13.12
N PRO A 216 2.19 -14.89 -14.04
CA PRO A 216 1.31 -14.52 -15.17
C PRO A 216 -0.01 -13.87 -14.74
N GLU A 217 -0.64 -14.38 -13.69
CA GLU A 217 -1.89 -13.85 -13.10
C GLU A 217 -1.64 -12.74 -12.06
N GLY A 218 -0.39 -12.33 -11.88
CA GLY A 218 -0.02 -11.32 -10.89
C GLY A 218 -0.57 -9.94 -11.23
N ARG A 219 -0.98 -9.20 -10.20
CA ARG A 219 -1.50 -7.84 -10.33
C ARG A 219 -0.43 -6.80 -10.03
N VAL A 220 -0.50 -5.67 -10.74
CA VAL A 220 0.37 -4.50 -10.56
C VAL A 220 -0.48 -3.31 -10.14
N VAL A 221 -0.38 -2.88 -8.89
CA VAL A 221 -1.13 -1.73 -8.38
C VAL A 221 -0.15 -0.63 -8.00
N LEU A 222 -0.08 0.42 -8.82
CA LEU A 222 0.91 1.49 -8.70
C LEU A 222 0.46 2.57 -7.70
N ARG A 223 1.31 2.93 -6.73
CA ARG A 223 1.13 4.17 -5.96
C ARG A 223 1.73 5.35 -6.73
N LEU A 224 0.94 6.40 -6.96
CA LEU A 224 1.32 7.54 -7.78
C LEU A 224 0.73 8.84 -7.22
N ALA A 225 1.51 9.92 -7.17
CA ALA A 225 0.98 11.25 -6.89
C ALA A 225 0.20 11.76 -8.11
N VAL A 226 -0.98 12.29 -7.87
CA VAL A 226 -1.88 12.80 -8.91
C VAL A 226 -2.48 14.13 -8.46
N THR A 227 -2.34 15.16 -9.30
CA THR A 227 -2.98 16.46 -9.07
C THR A 227 -3.90 16.80 -10.24
N VAL A 228 -5.20 16.89 -9.98
CA VAL A 228 -6.19 17.39 -10.97
C VAL A 228 -6.27 18.90 -10.85
N GLN A 229 -5.93 19.61 -11.93
CA GLN A 229 -5.87 21.07 -12.02
C GLN A 229 -6.10 21.56 -13.44
N ASP A 230 -6.47 22.84 -13.61
CA ASP A 230 -6.77 23.39 -14.95
C ASP A 230 -5.56 23.54 -15.87
N ARG A 231 -4.34 23.60 -15.30
CA ARG A 231 -3.11 23.78 -16.06
C ARG A 231 -2.38 22.45 -16.24
N LEU A 232 -1.89 22.22 -17.45
CA LEU A 232 -0.98 21.12 -17.73
C LEU A 232 0.43 21.48 -17.21
N GLU A 233 1.03 20.59 -16.46
CA GLU A 233 2.44 20.67 -16.09
C GLU A 233 3.26 19.64 -16.86
N GLU A 234 4.28 20.11 -17.59
CA GLU A 234 5.13 19.24 -18.42
C GLU A 234 6.17 18.46 -17.59
N GLU A 235 6.63 19.02 -16.49
CA GLU A 235 7.54 18.33 -15.55
C GLU A 235 6.79 17.90 -14.30
N THR A 236 6.73 16.60 -14.12
CA THR A 236 5.86 15.95 -13.17
C THR A 236 6.69 15.20 -12.13
N ALA A 237 7.29 15.96 -11.22
CA ALA A 237 7.88 15.43 -10.00
C ALA A 237 7.31 16.16 -8.77
N ASP A 238 6.98 15.42 -7.72
CA ASP A 238 6.59 15.98 -6.44
C ASP A 238 7.80 16.69 -5.75
N GLU A 239 7.56 17.34 -4.63
CA GLU A 239 8.58 18.05 -3.85
C GLU A 239 9.78 17.17 -3.43
N ARG A 240 9.65 15.84 -3.54
CA ARG A 240 10.69 14.84 -3.28
C ARG A 240 11.35 14.33 -4.56
N GLY A 241 11.04 14.91 -5.71
CA GLY A 241 11.53 14.49 -7.01
C GLY A 241 10.96 13.14 -7.48
N ARG A 242 9.83 12.69 -6.90
CA ARG A 242 9.16 11.46 -7.31
C ARG A 242 8.20 11.76 -8.45
N HIS A 243 8.12 10.86 -9.42
CA HIS A 243 7.22 10.99 -10.55
C HIS A 243 5.76 11.14 -10.10
N MET A 244 5.08 12.12 -10.71
CA MET A 244 3.66 12.41 -10.49
C MET A 244 2.95 12.68 -11.80
N VAL A 245 1.62 12.74 -11.80
CA VAL A 245 0.78 13.14 -12.92
C VAL A 245 -0.03 14.37 -12.51
N ALA A 246 0.12 15.49 -13.22
CA ALA A 246 -0.58 16.74 -12.90
C ALA A 246 -1.14 17.41 -14.14
N GLY A 247 -2.45 17.75 -14.13
CA GLY A 247 -3.13 18.41 -15.26
C GLY A 247 -4.65 18.32 -15.19
N PRO A 248 -5.34 18.72 -16.26
CA PRO A 248 -6.79 18.59 -16.39
C PRO A 248 -7.26 17.14 -16.26
N ALA A 249 -8.46 16.93 -15.71
CA ALA A 249 -8.99 15.59 -15.41
C ALA A 249 -8.92 14.63 -16.61
N ARG A 250 -9.25 15.10 -17.81
CA ARG A 250 -9.16 14.31 -19.05
C ARG A 250 -7.70 13.88 -19.34
N TRP A 251 -6.76 14.79 -19.20
CA TRP A 251 -5.34 14.48 -19.44
C TRP A 251 -4.80 13.50 -18.39
N VAL A 252 -5.17 13.69 -17.11
CA VAL A 252 -4.84 12.75 -16.04
C VAL A 252 -5.36 11.36 -16.37
N ALA A 253 -6.62 11.26 -16.84
CA ALA A 253 -7.20 9.97 -17.24
C ALA A 253 -6.44 9.34 -18.41
N GLU A 254 -6.05 10.12 -19.43
CA GLU A 254 -5.23 9.66 -20.55
C GLU A 254 -3.88 9.10 -20.06
N GLN A 255 -3.20 9.81 -19.16
CA GLN A 255 -1.92 9.33 -18.58
C GLN A 255 -2.11 8.04 -17.76
N LEU A 256 -3.15 7.95 -16.93
CA LEU A 256 -3.43 6.73 -16.17
C LEU A 256 -3.78 5.55 -17.09
N ASN A 257 -4.48 5.80 -18.20
CA ASN A 257 -4.74 4.78 -19.23
C ASN A 257 -3.45 4.27 -19.88
N ASP A 258 -2.46 5.14 -20.16
CA ASP A 258 -1.15 4.72 -20.65
C ASP A 258 -0.45 3.78 -19.65
N TYR A 259 -0.60 4.02 -18.34
CA TYR A 259 -0.12 3.11 -17.30
C TYR A 259 -0.87 1.77 -17.29
N LEU A 260 -2.18 1.76 -17.47
CA LEU A 260 -2.97 0.52 -17.61
C LEU A 260 -2.52 -0.28 -18.83
N GLU A 261 -2.29 0.38 -19.97
CA GLU A 261 -1.75 -0.25 -21.19
C GLU A 261 -0.31 -0.76 -21.01
N ALA A 262 0.48 -0.09 -20.16
CA ALA A 262 1.84 -0.52 -19.81
C ALA A 262 1.87 -1.71 -18.85
N GLY A 263 0.70 -2.09 -18.28
CA GLY A 263 0.58 -3.28 -17.46
C GLY A 263 0.20 -3.03 -16.01
N ALA A 264 -0.21 -1.83 -15.63
CA ALA A 264 -0.87 -1.62 -14.34
C ALA A 264 -2.28 -2.25 -14.34
N ASP A 265 -2.72 -2.71 -13.16
CA ASP A 265 -4.09 -3.21 -12.92
C ASP A 265 -4.86 -2.26 -11.98
N GLY A 266 -4.25 -1.17 -11.55
CA GLY A 266 -4.87 -0.17 -10.70
C GLY A 266 -3.87 0.78 -10.07
N PHE A 267 -4.43 1.70 -9.28
CA PHE A 267 -3.68 2.80 -8.67
C PHE A 267 -4.05 2.99 -7.21
N VAL A 268 -3.08 3.42 -6.44
CA VAL A 268 -3.27 4.09 -5.15
C VAL A 268 -2.81 5.53 -5.36
N VAL A 269 -3.75 6.43 -5.55
CA VAL A 269 -3.44 7.83 -5.86
C VAL A 269 -3.19 8.65 -4.59
N ASP A 270 -2.14 9.47 -4.61
CA ASP A 270 -1.91 10.50 -3.61
C ASP A 270 -2.41 11.83 -4.20
N LEU A 271 -3.52 12.30 -3.66
CA LEU A 271 -4.22 13.51 -4.12
C LEU A 271 -3.83 14.73 -3.25
N ASP A 272 -2.53 14.96 -3.03
CA ASP A 272 -2.04 16.01 -2.12
C ASP A 272 -2.64 15.83 -0.71
N HIS A 273 -2.49 14.64 -0.14
CA HIS A 273 -3.15 14.19 1.09
C HIS A 273 -2.93 15.12 2.30
N ASP A 274 -1.81 15.83 2.35
CA ASP A 274 -1.42 16.74 3.44
C ASP A 274 -2.03 18.16 3.30
N ARG A 275 -2.66 18.50 2.16
CA ARG A 275 -3.31 19.79 1.92
C ARG A 275 -4.79 19.77 2.35
N PRO A 276 -5.37 20.94 2.75
CA PRO A 276 -6.81 21.08 2.97
C PRO A 276 -7.64 20.72 1.74
N GLY A 277 -8.89 20.27 1.92
CA GLY A 277 -9.81 19.97 0.81
C GLY A 277 -9.54 18.61 0.16
N LEU A 278 -9.00 17.64 0.90
CA LEU A 278 -8.75 16.30 0.37
C LEU A 278 -10.04 15.57 0.02
N GLU A 279 -11.10 15.73 0.82
CA GLU A 279 -12.40 15.13 0.60
C GLU A 279 -13.00 15.54 -0.75
N GLU A 280 -12.92 16.84 -1.09
CA GLU A 280 -13.36 17.38 -2.37
C GLU A 280 -12.51 16.85 -3.53
N ARG A 281 -11.18 16.73 -3.34
CA ARG A 281 -10.30 16.15 -4.38
C ARG A 281 -10.56 14.66 -4.58
N ILE A 282 -10.87 13.91 -3.54
CA ILE A 282 -11.29 12.50 -3.64
C ILE A 282 -12.57 12.39 -4.47
N ALA A 283 -13.59 13.19 -4.13
CA ALA A 283 -14.86 13.19 -4.84
C ALA A 283 -14.70 13.62 -6.31
N GLY A 284 -13.91 14.68 -6.57
CA GLY A 284 -13.60 15.16 -7.92
C GLY A 284 -12.85 14.11 -8.75
N PHE A 285 -11.81 13.49 -8.21
CA PHE A 285 -11.08 12.42 -8.89
C PHE A 285 -11.99 11.24 -9.25
N ALA A 286 -12.80 10.78 -8.31
CA ALA A 286 -13.73 9.68 -8.54
C ALA A 286 -14.80 10.02 -9.59
N ALA A 287 -15.31 11.26 -9.60
CA ALA A 287 -16.36 11.68 -10.54
C ALA A 287 -15.81 12.01 -11.93
N GLU A 288 -14.64 12.62 -12.04
CA GLU A 288 -14.13 13.18 -13.29
C GLU A 288 -13.09 12.28 -13.97
N VAL A 289 -12.23 11.59 -13.21
CA VAL A 289 -11.17 10.75 -13.76
C VAL A 289 -11.59 9.27 -13.80
N GLY A 290 -12.15 8.76 -12.71
CA GLY A 290 -12.52 7.34 -12.57
C GLY A 290 -13.30 6.76 -13.74
N PRO A 291 -14.41 7.42 -14.21
CA PRO A 291 -15.22 6.91 -15.32
C PRO A 291 -14.52 6.89 -16.69
N GLN A 292 -13.40 7.58 -16.83
CA GLN A 292 -12.63 7.64 -18.07
C GLN A 292 -11.52 6.57 -18.13
N LEU A 293 -11.32 5.80 -17.07
CA LEU A 293 -10.30 4.76 -17.04
C LEU A 293 -10.78 3.50 -17.77
N LEU A 294 -9.88 2.91 -18.55
CA LEU A 294 -10.14 1.70 -19.32
C LEU A 294 -10.46 0.52 -18.39
N ALA A 295 -11.40 -0.33 -18.81
CA ALA A 295 -11.67 -1.58 -18.12
C ALA A 295 -10.41 -2.46 -18.06
N ARG A 296 -10.28 -3.26 -17.01
CA ARG A 296 -9.19 -4.24 -16.84
C ARG A 296 -9.04 -5.11 -18.09
N ARG A 297 -7.82 -5.31 -18.58
CA ARG A 297 -7.56 -6.40 -19.54
C ARG A 297 -7.88 -7.72 -18.87
N PRO A 298 -8.65 -8.62 -19.51
CA PRO A 298 -8.80 -9.97 -18.99
C PRO A 298 -7.40 -10.61 -18.90
N ALA A 299 -7.13 -11.32 -17.81
CA ALA A 299 -5.91 -12.08 -17.66
C ALA A 299 -5.83 -13.10 -18.83
N GLY A 300 -4.77 -13.00 -19.64
CA GLY A 300 -4.48 -14.01 -20.69
C GLY A 300 -5.12 -13.76 -22.06
N THR A 301 -4.73 -12.69 -22.75
CA THR A 301 -4.75 -12.67 -24.24
C THR A 301 -3.36 -12.30 -24.75
#